data_79021a2872db8358a703860685e61303
#
_entry.id   79021a2872db8358a703860685e61303
#
_cell.length_a   1.000
_cell.length_b   1.000
_cell.length_c   1.000
_cell.angle_alpha   90.00
_cell.angle_beta   90.00
_cell.angle_gamma   90.00
#
_symmetry.space_group_name_H-M   'P 1'
#
loop_
_entity.id
_entity.type
_entity.pdbx_description
1 polymer ?
#
loop_
_entity_poly.entity_id
_entity_poly.type
_entity_poly.pdbx_seq_one_letter_code
_entity_poly.pdbx_strand_id
1 'polypeptide(L)'
;MNRYSLIYADPPWAYGNTISNGAAADHYSTMRLIDLKRLPIWDVAAENAVLAMWYTGTHNQEAIELAEAWGFTVRTMKGFTWVKLNQLAELRINKALAEGDVADFYDFLALLNAETRMNGGNHTRANTEDVLIATRGSGLERKHAGIKQVVYSPLGAHSEKPWEVRHRLELLYGDVSRIELFSRSAAPDWHHWGNECSSSITLTPGMVGPSEPTPEGYETDCAIWPTEVEMVFSAVEHDGAITEKNKRKLKFHINRMWLEKTPIPQIVVSARSLIATMERSS
;
A
#
# COMPACT_ATOMS: atom_id res chain seq x y z
N MET A 1 17.53 -7.18 -14.54
CA MET A 1 16.43 -6.61 -13.72
C MET A 1 16.91 -5.30 -13.13
N ASN A 2 16.09 -4.26 -13.19
CA ASN A 2 16.40 -3.01 -12.49
C ASN A 2 16.35 -3.27 -10.99
N ARG A 3 17.39 -2.84 -10.25
CA ARG A 3 17.43 -2.93 -8.80
C ARG A 3 17.22 -1.54 -8.21
N TYR A 4 16.41 -1.47 -7.16
CA TYR A 4 15.99 -0.22 -6.54
C TYR A 4 16.74 0.02 -5.24
N SER A 5 17.33 1.21 -5.13
CA SER A 5 18.00 1.65 -3.91
C SER A 5 17.04 2.25 -2.89
N LEU A 6 15.93 2.85 -3.33
CA LEU A 6 14.87 3.35 -2.46
C LEU A 6 13.57 2.65 -2.78
N ILE A 7 13.01 1.97 -1.77
CA ILE A 7 11.72 1.27 -1.84
C ILE A 7 10.77 1.95 -0.88
N TYR A 8 9.65 2.43 -1.39
CA TYR A 8 8.56 3.01 -0.63
C TYR A 8 7.34 2.11 -0.72
N ALA A 9 6.73 1.73 0.39
CA ALA A 9 5.68 0.72 0.41
C ALA A 9 4.52 1.09 1.34
N ASP A 10 3.28 0.84 0.89
CA ASP A 10 2.07 0.93 1.70
C ASP A 10 1.32 -0.41 1.64
N PRO A 11 1.78 -1.43 2.39
CA PRO A 11 1.18 -2.77 2.30
C PRO A 11 -0.30 -2.75 2.68
N PRO A 12 -1.16 -3.48 1.95
CA PRO A 12 -2.58 -3.60 2.25
C PRO A 12 -2.82 -4.55 3.43
N TRP A 13 -2.54 -4.08 4.64
CA TRP A 13 -2.61 -4.86 5.87
C TRP A 13 -3.99 -5.48 6.09
N ALA A 14 -4.03 -6.78 6.43
CA ALA A 14 -5.25 -7.46 6.82
C ALA A 14 -5.56 -7.17 8.30
N TYR A 15 -6.64 -6.47 8.57
CA TYR A 15 -7.10 -6.20 9.93
C TYR A 15 -7.93 -7.37 10.46
N GLY A 16 -7.56 -7.93 11.61
CA GLY A 16 -8.25 -9.05 12.26
C GLY A 16 -9.62 -8.69 12.91
N ASN A 17 -10.13 -7.47 12.72
CA ASN A 17 -11.37 -7.02 13.34
C ASN A 17 -12.60 -7.41 12.51
N THR A 18 -13.35 -8.38 13.04
CA THR A 18 -14.66 -8.83 12.52
C THR A 18 -15.86 -7.93 12.94
N ILE A 19 -15.63 -6.81 13.64
CA ILE A 19 -16.69 -6.06 14.34
C ILE A 19 -16.69 -4.57 13.95
N SER A 20 -16.65 -4.21 12.68
CA SER A 20 -17.07 -2.86 12.32
C SER A 20 -17.59 -2.79 10.88
N ASN A 21 -18.78 -2.22 10.72
CA ASN A 21 -19.23 -1.67 9.46
C ASN A 21 -18.18 -0.65 8.99
N GLY A 22 -17.43 -0.96 7.93
CA GLY A 22 -16.34 -0.12 7.43
C GLY A 22 -14.92 -0.71 7.61
N ALA A 23 -14.80 -2.03 7.76
CA ALA A 23 -13.51 -2.70 7.74
C ALA A 23 -12.79 -2.46 6.39
N ALA A 24 -11.47 -2.36 6.41
CA ALA A 24 -10.65 -2.14 5.21
C ALA A 24 -10.95 -3.15 4.08
N ALA A 25 -11.36 -4.38 4.44
CA ALA A 25 -11.77 -5.42 3.51
C ALA A 25 -13.02 -5.06 2.66
N ASP A 26 -13.84 -4.11 3.11
CA ASP A 26 -15.03 -3.67 2.36
C ASP A 26 -14.68 -2.66 1.25
N HIS A 27 -13.45 -2.12 1.26
CA HIS A 27 -13.05 -1.05 0.35
C HIS A 27 -11.93 -1.45 -0.63
N TYR A 28 -11.04 -2.40 -0.25
CA TYR A 28 -9.98 -2.93 -1.13
C TYR A 28 -9.51 -4.31 -0.64
N SER A 29 -8.90 -5.09 -1.55
CA SER A 29 -8.35 -6.40 -1.19
C SER A 29 -7.15 -6.25 -0.26
N THR A 30 -7.28 -6.73 0.99
CA THR A 30 -6.16 -6.83 1.93
C THR A 30 -5.35 -8.09 1.65
N MET A 31 -4.07 -8.09 2.04
CA MET A 31 -3.18 -9.25 1.92
C MET A 31 -2.79 -9.77 3.30
N ARG A 32 -2.72 -11.10 3.41
CA ARG A 32 -2.18 -11.73 4.63
C ARG A 32 -0.68 -11.49 4.72
N LEU A 33 -0.15 -11.40 5.92
CA LEU A 33 1.29 -11.19 6.16
C LEU A 33 2.16 -12.23 5.43
N ILE A 34 1.71 -13.49 5.41
CA ILE A 34 2.46 -14.57 4.74
C ILE A 34 2.57 -14.35 3.23
N ASP A 35 1.54 -13.77 2.61
CA ASP A 35 1.52 -13.50 1.18
C ASP A 35 2.37 -12.25 0.84
N LEU A 36 2.36 -11.24 1.71
CA LEU A 36 3.27 -10.09 1.63
C LEU A 36 4.74 -10.50 1.75
N LYS A 37 5.08 -11.41 2.68
CA LYS A 37 6.44 -11.94 2.88
C LYS A 37 6.97 -12.70 1.66
N ARG A 38 6.10 -13.26 0.83
CA ARG A 38 6.46 -14.01 -0.38
C ARG A 38 6.74 -13.15 -1.60
N LEU A 39 6.40 -11.86 -1.56
CA LEU A 39 6.75 -10.97 -2.65
C LEU A 39 8.27 -10.90 -2.82
N PRO A 40 8.80 -11.03 -4.06
CA PRO A 40 10.22 -11.13 -4.32
C PRO A 40 10.93 -9.75 -4.24
N ILE A 41 10.70 -9.04 -3.14
CA ILE A 41 11.26 -7.69 -2.95
C ILE A 41 12.79 -7.77 -2.80
N TRP A 42 13.28 -8.89 -2.23
CA TRP A 42 14.72 -9.15 -2.17
C TRP A 42 15.40 -9.05 -3.54
N ASP A 43 14.78 -9.56 -4.59
CA ASP A 43 15.40 -9.66 -5.92
C ASP A 43 15.40 -8.30 -6.65
N VAL A 44 14.44 -7.44 -6.36
CA VAL A 44 14.35 -6.10 -6.94
C VAL A 44 15.06 -5.03 -6.11
N ALA A 45 15.42 -5.33 -4.87
CA ALA A 45 16.21 -4.43 -4.02
C ALA A 45 17.67 -4.43 -4.44
N ALA A 46 18.31 -3.26 -4.45
CA ALA A 46 19.75 -3.13 -4.62
C ALA A 46 20.52 -3.72 -3.42
N GLU A 47 21.82 -3.99 -3.60
CA GLU A 47 22.68 -4.46 -2.51
C GLU A 47 22.68 -3.49 -1.33
N ASN A 48 22.76 -2.20 -1.62
CA ASN A 48 22.62 -1.12 -0.64
C ASN A 48 21.30 -0.40 -0.91
N ALA A 49 20.34 -0.55 -0.02
CA ALA A 49 19.00 -0.03 -0.21
C ALA A 49 18.36 0.43 1.11
N VAL A 50 17.34 1.28 0.96
CA VAL A 50 16.46 1.73 2.03
C VAL A 50 15.03 1.32 1.71
N LEU A 51 14.33 0.80 2.69
CA LEU A 51 12.90 0.59 2.70
C LEU A 51 12.24 1.61 3.62
N ALA A 52 11.29 2.36 3.09
CA ALA A 52 10.37 3.21 3.83
C ALA A 52 8.96 2.60 3.72
N MET A 53 8.41 2.08 4.82
CA MET A 53 7.17 1.31 4.78
C MET A 53 6.15 1.83 5.78
N TRP A 54 4.94 2.11 5.27
CA TRP A 54 3.79 2.50 6.08
C TRP A 54 3.27 1.35 6.93
N TYR A 55 2.90 1.67 8.15
CA TYR A 55 2.21 0.75 9.04
C TYR A 55 1.33 1.51 10.03
N THR A 56 0.38 0.83 10.63
CA THR A 56 -0.45 1.36 11.71
C THR A 56 0.01 0.80 13.05
N GLY A 57 -0.32 1.48 14.14
CA GLY A 57 0.09 1.08 15.48
C GLY A 57 -0.33 -0.33 15.92
N THR A 58 -1.28 -0.95 15.20
CA THR A 58 -1.70 -2.34 15.44
C THR A 58 -0.87 -3.37 14.69
N HIS A 59 0.00 -2.96 13.76
CA HIS A 59 0.81 -3.84 12.90
C HIS A 59 2.31 -3.64 13.11
N ASN A 60 2.73 -3.25 14.32
CA ASN A 60 4.15 -2.99 14.59
C ASN A 60 5.03 -4.23 14.37
N GLN A 61 4.60 -5.36 14.90
CA GLN A 61 5.35 -6.61 14.81
C GLN A 61 5.35 -7.13 13.37
N GLU A 62 4.19 -7.13 12.73
CA GLU A 62 4.03 -7.57 11.35
C GLU A 62 4.87 -6.72 10.39
N ALA A 63 4.98 -5.42 10.64
CA ALA A 63 5.82 -4.53 9.84
C ALA A 63 7.31 -4.84 9.97
N ILE A 64 7.78 -5.16 11.18
CA ILE A 64 9.16 -5.60 11.42
C ILE A 64 9.41 -6.92 10.68
N GLU A 65 8.54 -7.91 10.89
CA GLU A 65 8.66 -9.23 10.27
C GLU A 65 8.62 -9.17 8.73
N LEU A 66 7.82 -8.24 8.17
CA LEU A 66 7.75 -8.05 6.73
C LEU A 66 9.03 -7.43 6.19
N ALA A 67 9.56 -6.39 6.84
CA ALA A 67 10.82 -5.77 6.46
C ALA A 67 11.98 -6.78 6.47
N GLU A 68 12.04 -7.62 7.51
CA GLU A 68 13.05 -8.68 7.65
C GLU A 68 12.90 -9.76 6.59
N ALA A 69 11.68 -10.21 6.29
CA ALA A 69 11.41 -11.17 5.23
C ALA A 69 11.83 -10.65 3.83
N TRP A 70 11.75 -9.34 3.61
CA TRP A 70 12.23 -8.69 2.39
C TRP A 70 13.74 -8.43 2.37
N GLY A 71 14.46 -8.82 3.45
CA GLY A 71 15.92 -8.74 3.55
C GLY A 71 16.42 -7.39 4.04
N PHE A 72 15.61 -6.65 4.80
CA PHE A 72 15.98 -5.38 5.41
C PHE A 72 16.08 -5.50 6.92
N THR A 73 16.98 -4.72 7.52
CA THR A 73 17.10 -4.54 8.97
C THR A 73 16.43 -3.23 9.38
N VAL A 74 15.43 -3.30 10.25
CA VAL A 74 14.73 -2.10 10.75
C VAL A 74 15.69 -1.23 11.55
N ARG A 75 15.75 0.06 11.23
CA ARG A 75 16.58 1.07 11.91
C ARG A 75 15.78 1.96 12.82
N THR A 76 14.58 2.31 12.41
CA THR A 76 13.64 3.05 13.24
C THR A 76 12.20 2.75 12.81
N MET A 77 11.34 2.59 13.79
CA MET A 77 9.90 2.45 13.53
C MET A 77 9.26 3.80 13.18
N LYS A 78 9.87 4.91 13.54
CA LYS A 78 9.37 6.26 13.26
C LYS A 78 10.36 7.05 12.40
N GLY A 79 10.49 6.66 11.13
CA GLY A 79 11.17 7.47 10.11
C GLY A 79 10.35 8.72 9.78
N PHE A 80 9.03 8.53 9.57
CA PHE A 80 8.05 9.60 9.47
C PHE A 80 6.80 9.26 10.29
N THR A 81 6.11 10.31 10.74
CA THR A 81 4.79 10.23 11.39
C THR A 81 3.87 11.23 10.71
N TRP A 82 2.83 10.73 10.06
CA TRP A 82 1.77 11.55 9.52
C TRP A 82 0.72 11.81 10.58
N VAL A 83 0.58 13.07 10.97
CA VAL A 83 -0.56 13.57 11.74
C VAL A 83 -1.70 13.86 10.77
N LYS A 84 -2.73 13.04 10.79
CA LYS A 84 -3.88 13.14 9.89
C LYS A 84 -4.75 14.31 10.29
N LEU A 85 -4.89 15.27 9.39
CA LEU A 85 -5.85 16.36 9.54
C LEU A 85 -7.16 16.02 8.84
N ASN A 86 -8.25 16.62 9.27
CA ASN A 86 -9.54 16.51 8.58
C ASN A 86 -9.41 17.03 7.13
N GLN A 87 -10.19 16.50 6.21
CA GLN A 87 -10.10 16.84 4.79
C GLN A 87 -10.22 18.35 4.51
N LEU A 88 -11.02 19.06 5.29
CA LEU A 88 -11.23 20.51 5.18
C LEU A 88 -10.43 21.31 6.22
N ALA A 89 -9.42 20.72 6.86
CA ALA A 89 -8.66 21.37 7.92
C ALA A 89 -7.99 22.67 7.45
N GLU A 90 -7.36 22.65 6.27
CA GLU A 90 -6.71 23.83 5.70
C GLU A 90 -7.69 25.00 5.54
N LEU A 91 -8.87 24.73 4.96
CA LEU A 91 -9.91 25.74 4.78
C LEU A 91 -10.38 26.33 6.13
N ARG A 92 -10.60 25.47 7.13
CA ARG A 92 -11.10 25.89 8.45
C ARG A 92 -10.05 26.67 9.23
N ILE A 93 -8.80 26.21 9.20
CA ILE A 93 -7.69 26.89 9.87
C ILE A 93 -7.48 28.27 9.23
N ASN A 94 -7.43 28.37 7.90
CA ASN A 94 -7.27 29.63 7.21
C ASN A 94 -8.43 30.61 7.49
N LYS A 95 -9.66 30.09 7.57
CA LYS A 95 -10.83 30.90 7.94
C LYS A 95 -10.70 31.44 9.37
N ALA A 96 -10.40 30.62 10.36
CA ALA A 96 -10.25 31.05 11.75
C ALA A 96 -9.12 32.08 11.93
N LEU A 97 -8.01 31.90 11.20
CA LEU A 97 -6.92 32.88 11.18
C LEU A 97 -7.39 34.22 10.57
N ALA A 98 -8.17 34.21 9.49
CA ALA A 98 -8.66 35.41 8.83
C ALA A 98 -9.74 36.14 9.65
N GLU A 99 -10.56 35.42 10.41
CA GLU A 99 -11.63 35.97 11.27
C GLU A 99 -11.10 36.44 12.63
N GLY A 100 -9.82 36.18 12.96
CA GLY A 100 -9.21 36.60 14.22
C GLY A 100 -9.57 35.69 15.42
N ASP A 101 -10.06 34.49 15.17
CA ASP A 101 -10.41 33.51 16.20
C ASP A 101 -9.17 32.93 16.91
N VAL A 102 -7.98 33.18 16.37
CA VAL A 102 -6.68 32.72 16.90
C VAL A 102 -5.92 33.95 17.40
N ALA A 103 -5.93 34.18 18.71
CA ALA A 103 -5.29 35.31 19.33
C ALA A 103 -3.84 35.02 19.76
N ASP A 104 -3.55 33.80 20.13
CA ASP A 104 -2.23 33.39 20.59
C ASP A 104 -1.82 31.96 20.18
N PHE A 105 -0.66 31.53 20.68
CA PHE A 105 -0.10 30.21 20.39
C PHE A 105 -0.99 29.05 20.91
N TYR A 106 -1.67 29.24 22.03
CA TYR A 106 -2.51 28.19 22.63
C TYR A 106 -3.82 28.02 21.84
N ASP A 107 -4.40 29.12 21.35
CA ASP A 107 -5.55 29.08 20.45
C ASP A 107 -5.20 28.34 19.17
N PHE A 108 -4.01 28.62 18.59
CA PHE A 108 -3.53 27.91 17.41
C PHE A 108 -3.36 26.39 17.69
N LEU A 109 -2.77 26.00 18.81
CA LEU A 109 -2.62 24.60 19.18
C LEU A 109 -3.97 23.91 19.39
N ALA A 110 -4.93 24.60 20.03
CA ALA A 110 -6.27 24.08 20.23
C ALA A 110 -6.98 23.84 18.90
N LEU A 111 -6.91 24.82 17.98
CA LEU A 111 -7.46 24.71 16.64
C LEU A 111 -6.80 23.57 15.84
N LEU A 112 -5.48 23.49 15.84
CA LEU A 112 -4.76 22.43 15.14
C LEU A 112 -5.14 21.04 15.70
N ASN A 113 -5.24 20.92 17.02
CA ASN A 113 -5.67 19.67 17.65
C ASN A 113 -7.12 19.32 17.31
N ALA A 114 -8.02 20.28 17.27
CA ALA A 114 -9.41 20.07 16.87
C ALA A 114 -9.54 19.61 15.41
N GLU A 115 -8.64 20.04 14.55
CA GLU A 115 -8.60 19.63 13.15
C GLU A 115 -7.85 18.29 12.93
N THR A 116 -7.27 17.67 13.95
CA THR A 116 -6.75 16.31 13.79
C THR A 116 -7.89 15.33 13.58
N ARG A 117 -7.69 14.37 12.66
CA ARG A 117 -8.70 13.36 12.35
C ARG A 117 -8.94 12.45 13.55
N MET A 118 -10.19 12.28 13.93
CA MET A 118 -10.59 11.33 14.97
C MET A 118 -11.03 10.01 14.32
N ASN A 119 -10.18 8.99 14.41
CA ASN A 119 -10.49 7.63 13.95
C ASN A 119 -10.93 6.74 15.12
N GLY A 120 -11.35 5.50 14.81
CA GLY A 120 -11.64 4.48 15.80
C GLY A 120 -10.41 4.14 16.64
N GLY A 121 -10.64 3.60 17.84
CA GLY A 121 -9.59 3.12 18.75
C GLY A 121 -10.20 2.70 20.08
N ASN A 122 -9.64 1.66 20.69
CA ASN A 122 -10.15 1.11 21.95
C ASN A 122 -9.71 1.88 23.19
N HIS A 123 -8.54 2.52 23.12
CA HIS A 123 -7.98 3.32 24.23
C HIS A 123 -7.89 4.79 23.86
N THR A 124 -7.11 5.10 22.82
CA THR A 124 -7.03 6.46 22.25
C THR A 124 -7.58 6.47 20.83
N ARG A 125 -7.93 7.65 20.35
CA ARG A 125 -8.36 7.82 18.94
C ARG A 125 -7.12 7.93 18.06
N ALA A 126 -6.98 6.97 17.12
CA ALA A 126 -5.84 6.94 16.22
C ALA A 126 -5.94 8.09 15.20
N ASN A 127 -5.01 9.04 15.26
CA ASN A 127 -4.92 10.17 14.34
C ASN A 127 -3.57 10.27 13.64
N THR A 128 -2.74 9.22 13.74
CA THR A 128 -1.44 9.15 13.07
C THR A 128 -1.29 7.84 12.30
N GLU A 129 -0.40 7.86 11.31
CA GLU A 129 0.24 6.68 10.73
C GLU A 129 1.74 6.90 10.68
N ASP A 130 2.50 5.82 10.79
CA ASP A 130 3.94 5.88 10.86
C ASP A 130 4.59 5.17 9.65
N VAL A 131 5.79 5.63 9.30
CA VAL A 131 6.67 5.00 8.31
C VAL A 131 7.90 4.48 9.03
N LEU A 132 8.14 3.19 8.99
CA LEU A 132 9.42 2.64 9.42
C LEU A 132 10.49 2.89 8.33
N ILE A 133 11.75 2.99 8.77
CA ILE A 133 12.92 2.96 7.89
C ILE A 133 13.75 1.73 8.22
N ALA A 134 14.02 0.94 7.18
CA ALA A 134 14.88 -0.22 7.25
C ALA A 134 15.97 -0.14 6.17
N THR A 135 17.11 -0.79 6.40
CA THR A 135 18.24 -0.78 5.46
C THR A 135 18.66 -2.18 5.07
N ARG A 136 19.13 -2.31 3.84
CA ARG A 136 19.84 -3.47 3.32
C ARG A 136 21.28 -3.04 3.03
N GLY A 137 22.26 -3.90 3.30
CA GLY A 137 23.67 -3.56 3.17
C GLY A 137 24.05 -2.34 4.01
N SER A 138 24.78 -1.39 3.46
CA SER A 138 25.12 -0.12 4.10
C SER A 138 23.98 0.90 4.11
N GLY A 139 22.83 0.59 3.46
CA GLY A 139 21.77 1.54 3.22
C GLY A 139 22.16 2.61 2.19
N LEU A 140 21.61 3.82 2.34
CA LEU A 140 21.89 4.97 1.48
C LEU A 140 22.51 6.12 2.27
N GLU A 141 23.39 6.85 1.63
CA GLU A 141 23.93 8.09 2.17
C GLU A 141 22.84 9.16 2.27
N ARG A 142 22.76 9.81 3.44
CA ARG A 142 21.82 10.90 3.65
C ARG A 142 22.36 12.19 3.02
N LYS A 143 21.62 12.79 2.08
CA LYS A 143 21.98 14.03 1.39
C LYS A 143 21.60 15.28 2.18
N HIS A 144 20.48 15.22 2.94
CA HIS A 144 20.01 16.34 3.76
C HIS A 144 19.84 15.93 5.23
N ALA A 145 20.46 16.68 6.13
CA ALA A 145 20.41 16.44 7.58
C ALA A 145 19.17 17.03 8.26
N GLY A 146 18.51 18.01 7.63
CA GLY A 146 17.42 18.77 8.22
C GLY A 146 16.01 18.22 8.01
N ILE A 147 15.86 17.01 7.46
CA ILE A 147 14.54 16.41 7.21
C ILE A 147 13.89 15.98 8.52
N LYS A 148 12.74 16.58 8.83
CA LYS A 148 11.99 16.31 10.07
C LYS A 148 11.01 15.16 9.87
N GLN A 149 10.71 14.44 10.96
CA GLN A 149 9.85 13.26 10.95
C GLN A 149 8.37 13.60 10.75
N VAL A 150 7.85 14.59 11.47
CA VAL A 150 6.43 14.88 11.52
C VAL A 150 5.95 15.54 10.24
N VAL A 151 4.85 15.02 9.70
CA VAL A 151 4.10 15.56 8.57
C VAL A 151 2.68 15.85 9.04
N TYR A 152 2.23 17.08 8.91
CA TYR A 152 0.82 17.45 9.08
C TYR A 152 0.23 17.58 7.68
N SER A 153 -0.75 16.73 7.36
CA SER A 153 -1.39 16.78 6.04
C SER A 153 -2.86 16.39 6.15
N PRO A 154 -3.76 17.12 5.46
CA PRO A 154 -5.16 16.74 5.36
C PRO A 154 -5.30 15.36 4.72
N LEU A 155 -6.41 14.67 5.04
CA LEU A 155 -6.80 13.47 4.33
C LEU A 155 -7.13 13.81 2.88
N GLY A 156 -6.51 13.10 1.95
CA GLY A 156 -6.84 13.09 0.53
C GLY A 156 -7.97 12.12 0.20
N ALA A 157 -7.91 11.51 -0.98
CA ALA A 157 -8.78 10.41 -1.36
C ALA A 157 -8.61 9.22 -0.40
N HIS A 158 -9.52 8.23 -0.48
CA HIS A 158 -9.50 7.12 0.46
C HIS A 158 -8.13 6.42 0.49
N SER A 159 -7.52 6.38 1.69
CA SER A 159 -6.19 5.76 1.97
C SER A 159 -5.01 6.37 1.21
N GLU A 160 -5.17 7.53 0.58
CA GLU A 160 -4.08 8.27 -0.05
C GLU A 160 -3.08 8.72 1.01
N LYS A 161 -1.79 8.48 0.76
CA LYS A 161 -0.71 8.91 1.64
C LYS A 161 -0.23 10.32 1.25
N PRO A 162 0.21 11.14 2.22
CA PRO A 162 0.67 12.49 1.93
C PRO A 162 1.90 12.46 1.00
N TRP A 163 1.85 13.23 -0.07
CA TRP A 163 2.93 13.35 -1.06
C TRP A 163 4.24 13.85 -0.44
N GLU A 164 4.15 14.60 0.66
CA GLU A 164 5.29 15.16 1.39
C GLU A 164 6.25 14.08 1.89
N VAL A 165 5.78 12.90 2.24
CA VAL A 165 6.66 11.81 2.69
C VAL A 165 7.53 11.33 1.54
N ARG A 166 6.95 11.14 0.35
CA ARG A 166 7.69 10.79 -0.86
C ARG A 166 8.72 11.86 -1.20
N HIS A 167 8.31 13.12 -1.21
CA HIS A 167 9.20 14.25 -1.46
C HIS A 167 10.34 14.34 -0.43
N ARG A 168 10.07 14.12 0.85
CA ARG A 168 11.10 14.10 1.89
C ARG A 168 12.07 12.94 1.71
N LEU A 169 11.63 11.79 1.22
CA LEU A 169 12.51 10.67 0.86
C LEU A 169 13.42 11.03 -0.31
N GLU A 170 12.91 11.75 -1.31
CA GLU A 170 13.70 12.27 -2.44
C GLU A 170 14.78 13.25 -1.97
N LEU A 171 14.42 14.20 -1.11
CA LEU A 171 15.39 15.12 -0.52
C LEU A 171 16.42 14.38 0.34
N LEU A 172 15.98 13.37 1.10
CA LEU A 172 16.83 12.65 2.03
C LEU A 172 17.92 11.82 1.31
N TYR A 173 17.58 11.18 0.18
CA TYR A 173 18.47 10.25 -0.51
C TYR A 173 18.92 10.72 -1.90
N GLY A 174 18.35 11.80 -2.43
CA GLY A 174 18.71 12.36 -3.74
C GLY A 174 18.21 11.54 -4.92
N ASP A 175 18.88 11.68 -6.04
CA ASP A 175 18.52 10.98 -7.28
C ASP A 175 19.09 9.56 -7.26
N VAL A 176 18.25 8.60 -6.84
CA VAL A 176 18.55 7.16 -6.78
C VAL A 176 17.44 6.39 -7.47
N SER A 177 17.73 5.16 -7.88
CA SER A 177 16.70 4.25 -8.42
C SER A 177 15.63 3.98 -7.36
N ARG A 178 14.36 4.24 -7.69
CA ARG A 178 13.26 4.23 -6.70
C ARG A 178 12.00 3.56 -7.23
N ILE A 179 11.30 2.90 -6.33
CA ILE A 179 10.03 2.24 -6.61
C ILE A 179 9.04 2.45 -5.47
N GLU A 180 7.77 2.67 -5.82
CA GLU A 180 6.65 2.62 -4.91
C GLU A 180 5.89 1.31 -5.09
N LEU A 181 5.79 0.53 -4.00
CA LEU A 181 5.05 -0.73 -3.96
C LEU A 181 3.65 -0.49 -3.40
N PHE A 182 2.67 -1.22 -3.95
CA PHE A 182 1.23 -1.05 -3.66
C PHE A 182 0.72 0.34 -4.05
N SER A 183 1.38 0.93 -5.05
CA SER A 183 1.05 2.26 -5.55
C SER A 183 -0.37 2.32 -6.11
N ARG A 184 -1.06 3.43 -5.85
CA ARG A 184 -2.39 3.73 -6.38
C ARG A 184 -2.36 4.66 -7.57
N SER A 185 -1.26 5.39 -7.74
CA SER A 185 -1.05 6.33 -8.84
C SER A 185 0.41 6.36 -9.23
N ALA A 186 0.68 6.66 -10.49
CA ALA A 186 2.03 6.90 -10.97
C ALA A 186 2.55 8.25 -10.42
N ALA A 187 3.81 8.26 -9.99
CA ALA A 187 4.51 9.47 -9.60
C ALA A 187 5.69 9.71 -10.55
N PRO A 188 6.00 10.98 -10.91
CA PRO A 188 7.17 11.29 -11.72
C PRO A 188 8.45 10.70 -11.11
N ASP A 189 9.33 10.16 -11.93
CA ASP A 189 10.63 9.59 -11.57
C ASP A 189 10.58 8.41 -10.57
N TRP A 190 9.41 7.84 -10.32
CA TRP A 190 9.24 6.62 -9.55
C TRP A 190 8.76 5.50 -10.46
N HIS A 191 9.41 4.36 -10.37
CA HIS A 191 8.76 3.13 -10.78
C HIS A 191 7.66 2.79 -9.78
N HIS A 192 6.65 2.04 -10.21
CA HIS A 192 5.52 1.72 -9.35
C HIS A 192 5.03 0.30 -9.64
N TRP A 193 4.50 -0.32 -8.60
CA TRP A 193 3.83 -1.60 -8.67
C TRP A 193 2.64 -1.59 -7.71
N GLY A 194 1.45 -1.93 -8.21
CA GLY A 194 0.21 -1.92 -7.44
C GLY A 194 -0.99 -2.34 -8.27
N ASN A 195 -2.15 -2.47 -7.62
CA ASN A 195 -3.37 -2.94 -8.26
C ASN A 195 -4.25 -1.82 -8.84
N GLU A 196 -3.97 -0.57 -8.49
CA GLU A 196 -4.81 0.59 -8.88
C GLU A 196 -4.17 1.43 -10.00
N CYS A 197 -2.96 1.10 -10.42
CA CYS A 197 -2.28 1.72 -11.56
C CYS A 197 -1.53 0.68 -12.40
N SER A 198 -1.24 1.03 -13.67
CA SER A 198 -0.41 0.19 -14.54
C SER A 198 1.00 0.07 -13.94
N SER A 199 1.43 -1.15 -13.65
CA SER A 199 2.73 -1.38 -13.00
C SER A 199 3.91 -1.16 -13.97
N SER A 200 4.98 -0.51 -13.48
CA SER A 200 6.23 -0.32 -14.24
C SER A 200 7.09 -1.57 -14.29
N ILE A 201 6.87 -2.49 -13.36
CA ILE A 201 7.59 -3.77 -13.26
C ILE A 201 6.63 -4.91 -13.03
N THR A 202 7.12 -6.10 -13.31
CA THR A 202 6.45 -7.36 -12.95
C THR A 202 7.18 -7.97 -11.75
N LEU A 203 6.47 -8.21 -10.66
CA LEU A 203 6.95 -9.04 -9.57
C LEU A 203 6.43 -10.46 -9.81
N THR A 204 7.32 -11.39 -10.14
CA THR A 204 6.96 -12.78 -10.40
C THR A 204 6.93 -13.55 -9.08
N PRO A 205 5.77 -14.09 -8.67
CA PRO A 205 5.70 -14.95 -7.49
C PRO A 205 6.62 -16.17 -7.65
N GLY A 206 7.28 -16.59 -6.57
CA GLY A 206 8.13 -17.76 -6.56
C GLY A 206 9.64 -17.52 -6.70
N MET A 207 10.09 -16.29 -6.88
CA MET A 207 11.48 -15.94 -6.62
C MET A 207 11.70 -15.94 -5.11
N VAL A 208 12.60 -16.77 -4.65
CA VAL A 208 12.86 -16.98 -3.21
C VAL A 208 13.94 -16.04 -2.75
N GLY A 209 13.69 -15.26 -1.69
CA GLY A 209 14.74 -14.60 -0.92
C GLY A 209 15.63 -15.65 -0.23
N PRO A 210 16.89 -15.33 0.13
CA PRO A 210 17.89 -16.30 0.59
C PRO A 210 17.61 -16.93 1.96
N SER A 211 16.51 -16.64 2.64
CA SER A 211 16.31 -17.04 4.03
C SER A 211 15.32 -18.15 4.31
N GLU A 212 14.44 -18.52 3.38
CA GLU A 212 13.57 -19.69 3.61
C GLU A 212 13.15 -20.35 2.28
N PRO A 213 13.18 -21.68 2.19
CA PRO A 213 12.59 -22.39 1.05
C PRO A 213 11.08 -22.17 1.06
N THR A 214 10.55 -21.69 -0.06
CA THR A 214 9.10 -21.60 -0.27
C THR A 214 8.52 -23.00 -0.14
N PRO A 215 7.52 -23.24 0.71
CA PRO A 215 6.80 -24.52 0.69
C PRO A 215 6.30 -24.78 -0.73
N GLU A 216 6.59 -25.94 -1.29
CA GLU A 216 6.15 -26.29 -2.63
C GLU A 216 4.65 -26.04 -2.77
N GLY A 217 4.29 -25.25 -3.75
CA GLY A 217 2.92 -25.08 -4.19
C GLY A 217 2.14 -23.86 -3.67
N TYR A 218 2.79 -22.80 -3.20
CA TYR A 218 2.09 -21.58 -2.78
C TYR A 218 2.33 -20.44 -3.77
N GLU A 219 1.26 -19.97 -4.39
CA GLU A 219 1.24 -18.81 -5.28
C GLU A 219 0.48 -17.65 -4.60
N THR A 220 0.99 -16.43 -4.72
CA THR A 220 0.47 -15.26 -4.02
C THR A 220 -0.74 -14.65 -4.72
N ASP A 221 -1.64 -14.02 -3.97
CA ASP A 221 -2.84 -13.33 -4.47
C ASP A 221 -2.55 -12.07 -5.33
N CYS A 222 -1.30 -11.63 -5.35
CA CYS A 222 -0.77 -10.65 -6.31
C CYS A 222 -0.29 -11.33 -7.58
N ALA A 223 -0.77 -12.53 -7.83
CA ALA A 223 -0.38 -13.31 -8.96
C ALA A 223 -0.73 -12.56 -10.24
N ILE A 224 0.26 -12.41 -11.04
CA ILE A 224 0.08 -12.30 -12.47
C ILE A 224 -0.69 -13.55 -12.85
N TRP A 225 -1.94 -13.34 -13.22
CA TRP A 225 -2.71 -14.45 -13.74
C TRP A 225 -2.01 -15.01 -14.98
N PRO A 226 -2.08 -16.33 -15.20
CA PRO A 226 -1.65 -16.88 -16.48
C PRO A 226 -2.30 -16.12 -17.63
N THR A 227 -1.57 -15.94 -18.72
CA THR A 227 -2.00 -15.14 -19.86
C THR A 227 -3.42 -15.46 -20.30
N GLU A 228 -3.82 -16.74 -20.27
CA GLU A 228 -5.15 -17.19 -20.64
C GLU A 228 -6.25 -16.70 -19.70
N VAL A 229 -5.96 -16.62 -18.42
CA VAL A 229 -6.89 -16.12 -17.37
C VAL A 229 -7.00 -14.60 -17.48
N GLU A 230 -5.87 -13.92 -17.68
CA GLU A 230 -5.80 -12.48 -17.86
C GLU A 230 -6.53 -12.03 -19.13
N MET A 231 -6.38 -12.78 -20.24
CA MET A 231 -7.13 -12.52 -21.48
C MET A 231 -8.65 -12.63 -21.28
N VAL A 232 -9.12 -13.60 -20.51
CA VAL A 232 -10.56 -13.73 -20.21
C VAL A 232 -11.06 -12.54 -19.40
N PHE A 233 -10.30 -12.12 -18.39
CA PHE A 233 -10.66 -10.97 -17.56
C PHE A 233 -10.61 -9.65 -18.35
N SER A 234 -9.55 -9.43 -19.12
CA SER A 234 -9.37 -8.22 -19.94
C SER A 234 -10.43 -8.09 -21.03
N ALA A 235 -10.84 -9.20 -21.66
CA ALA A 235 -11.93 -9.19 -22.63
C ALA A 235 -13.23 -8.68 -21.99
N VAL A 236 -13.52 -9.07 -20.76
CA VAL A 236 -14.70 -8.64 -20.02
C VAL A 236 -14.60 -7.18 -19.56
N GLU A 237 -13.39 -6.74 -19.19
CA GLU A 237 -13.15 -5.38 -18.71
C GLU A 237 -13.34 -4.35 -19.83
N HIS A 238 -13.00 -4.71 -21.08
CA HIS A 238 -13.13 -3.84 -22.25
C HIS A 238 -14.53 -3.84 -22.89
N ASP A 239 -15.32 -4.88 -22.67
CA ASP A 239 -16.60 -5.07 -23.36
C ASP A 239 -17.75 -4.20 -22.83
N GLY A 240 -17.56 -3.47 -21.73
CA GLY A 240 -18.56 -2.54 -21.18
C GLY A 240 -19.90 -3.18 -20.76
N ALA A 241 -20.11 -4.47 -21.06
CA ALA A 241 -21.34 -5.20 -20.83
C ALA A 241 -21.54 -5.63 -19.36
N ILE A 242 -20.51 -5.57 -18.54
CA ILE A 242 -20.54 -6.03 -17.14
C ILE A 242 -20.32 -4.86 -16.19
N THR A 243 -21.22 -4.74 -15.19
CA THR A 243 -21.09 -3.70 -14.15
C THR A 243 -19.83 -3.85 -13.33
N GLU A 244 -19.29 -2.75 -12.78
CA GLU A 244 -18.12 -2.76 -11.90
C GLU A 244 -18.27 -3.72 -10.71
N LYS A 245 -19.48 -3.85 -10.18
CA LYS A 245 -19.79 -4.82 -9.13
C LYS A 245 -19.58 -6.26 -9.59
N ASN A 246 -19.97 -6.57 -10.82
CA ASN A 246 -19.83 -7.91 -11.42
C ASN A 246 -18.38 -8.20 -11.83
N LYS A 247 -17.63 -7.20 -12.29
CA LYS A 247 -16.18 -7.33 -12.53
C LYS A 247 -15.43 -7.71 -11.25
N ARG A 248 -15.76 -7.06 -10.13
CA ARG A 248 -15.17 -7.41 -8.82
C ARG A 248 -15.50 -8.84 -8.38
N LYS A 249 -16.74 -9.29 -8.60
CA LYS A 249 -17.13 -10.68 -8.30
C LYS A 249 -16.38 -11.68 -9.17
N LEU A 250 -16.20 -11.38 -10.45
CA LEU A 250 -15.45 -12.22 -11.38
C LEU A 250 -13.97 -12.31 -10.96
N LYS A 251 -13.34 -11.17 -10.65
CA LYS A 251 -11.97 -11.11 -10.16
C LYS A 251 -11.78 -11.95 -8.89
N PHE A 252 -12.67 -11.79 -7.93
CA PHE A 252 -12.65 -12.58 -6.70
C PHE A 252 -12.80 -14.09 -6.97
N HIS A 253 -13.68 -14.47 -7.89
CA HIS A 253 -13.89 -15.88 -8.25
C HIS A 253 -12.65 -16.50 -8.89
N ILE A 254 -12.03 -15.79 -9.84
CA ILE A 254 -10.80 -16.22 -10.50
C ILE A 254 -9.66 -16.36 -9.48
N ASN A 255 -9.46 -15.36 -8.64
CA ASN A 255 -8.42 -15.38 -7.62
C ASN A 255 -8.60 -16.56 -6.64
N ARG A 256 -9.83 -16.83 -6.21
CA ARG A 256 -10.11 -17.96 -5.33
C ARG A 256 -9.72 -19.30 -5.98
N MET A 257 -10.14 -19.53 -7.23
CA MET A 257 -9.82 -20.76 -7.95
C MET A 257 -8.31 -20.90 -8.20
N TRP A 258 -7.64 -19.80 -8.46
CA TRP A 258 -6.19 -19.74 -8.62
C TRP A 258 -5.47 -20.15 -7.33
N LEU A 259 -5.89 -19.61 -6.19
CA LEU A 259 -5.35 -19.94 -4.88
C LEU A 259 -5.61 -21.41 -4.47
N GLU A 260 -6.77 -21.94 -4.89
CA GLU A 260 -7.13 -23.36 -4.70
C GLU A 260 -6.38 -24.29 -5.66
N LYS A 261 -5.43 -23.75 -6.48
CA LYS A 261 -4.65 -24.47 -7.49
C LYS A 261 -5.49 -25.19 -8.56
N THR A 262 -6.62 -24.62 -8.86
CA THR A 262 -7.46 -25.14 -9.95
C THR A 262 -6.70 -25.06 -11.27
N PRO A 263 -6.68 -26.10 -12.11
CA PRO A 263 -6.03 -26.03 -13.43
C PRO A 263 -6.55 -24.88 -14.29
N ILE A 264 -5.64 -24.16 -14.98
CA ILE A 264 -5.95 -23.00 -15.82
C ILE A 264 -7.16 -23.18 -16.76
N PRO A 265 -7.28 -24.31 -17.49
CA PRO A 265 -8.44 -24.54 -18.35
C PRO A 265 -9.77 -24.54 -17.61
N GLN A 266 -9.78 -25.02 -16.36
CA GLN A 266 -10.99 -25.04 -15.53
C GLN A 266 -11.33 -23.65 -15.00
N ILE A 267 -10.34 -22.83 -14.66
CA ILE A 267 -10.53 -21.41 -14.27
C ILE A 267 -11.15 -20.64 -15.43
N VAL A 268 -10.63 -20.80 -16.64
CA VAL A 268 -11.15 -20.14 -17.85
C VAL A 268 -12.60 -20.54 -18.13
N VAL A 269 -12.91 -21.84 -18.05
CA VAL A 269 -14.28 -22.34 -18.26
C VAL A 269 -15.23 -21.81 -17.20
N SER A 270 -14.83 -21.81 -15.92
CA SER A 270 -15.64 -21.32 -14.81
C SER A 270 -15.87 -19.81 -14.88
N ALA A 271 -14.85 -19.03 -15.22
CA ALA A 271 -14.95 -17.59 -15.42
C ALA A 271 -15.96 -17.26 -16.55
N ARG A 272 -15.86 -17.90 -17.69
CA ARG A 272 -16.80 -17.74 -18.82
C ARG A 272 -18.24 -18.12 -18.43
N SER A 273 -18.42 -19.18 -17.69
CA SER A 273 -19.74 -19.60 -17.21
C SER A 273 -20.35 -18.55 -16.26
N LEU A 274 -19.54 -17.99 -15.37
CA LEU A 274 -19.98 -16.94 -14.45
C LEU A 274 -20.38 -15.65 -15.20
N ILE A 275 -19.61 -15.25 -16.23
CA ILE A 275 -19.94 -14.13 -17.11
C ILE A 275 -21.29 -14.34 -17.77
N ALA A 276 -21.50 -15.48 -18.42
CA ALA A 276 -22.79 -15.81 -19.07
C ALA A 276 -23.99 -15.80 -18.11
N THR A 277 -23.75 -16.06 -16.83
CA THR A 277 -24.80 -15.98 -15.78
C THR A 277 -25.08 -14.52 -15.39
N MET A 278 -24.06 -13.67 -15.36
CA MET A 278 -24.18 -12.24 -15.04
C MET A 278 -24.93 -11.47 -16.13
N GLU A 279 -24.65 -11.80 -17.42
CA GLU A 279 -25.31 -11.20 -18.58
C GLU A 279 -26.81 -11.51 -18.64
N ARG A 280 -27.25 -12.70 -18.17
CA ARG A 280 -28.66 -13.09 -18.12
C ARG A 280 -29.44 -12.43 -16.97
N SER A 281 -28.75 -11.84 -16.02
CA SER A 281 -29.32 -11.23 -14.82
C SER A 281 -29.35 -9.69 -14.87
N SER A 282 -28.88 -9.11 -15.98
CA SER A 282 -28.90 -7.69 -16.30
C SER A 282 -30.02 -7.36 -17.24
#